data_60b1967474c6a59a7fc5c074706d2a30
#
_entry.id   60b1967474c6a59a7fc5c074706d2a30
#
_cell.length_a   1.000
_cell.length_b   1.000
_cell.length_c   1.000
_cell.angle_alpha   90.00
_cell.angle_beta   90.00
_cell.angle_gamma   90.00
#
_symmetry.space_group_name_H-M   'P 1'
#
loop_
_entity.id
_entity.type
_entity.pdbx_description
1 polymer ?
#
loop_
_entity_poly.entity_id
_entity_poly.type
_entity_poly.pdbx_seq_one_letter_code
_entity_poly.pdbx_strand_id
1 'polypeptide(L)'
;CAVDGAGADLLGSPAGPIVLLDRRGAVLPEALAPGLGTLGVLLPTTPLHHLLLDAVQGPVVCTSGNRGGEPIAIDEAGARQRLAGIADAWLDHDRPI
;
A
#
# COMPACT_ATOMS: atom_id res chain seq x y z
N CYS A 1 -1.79 8.27 -12.59
CA CYS A 1 -0.95 9.38 -12.12
C CYS A 1 0.00 9.86 -13.22
N ALA A 2 0.48 11.10 -13.09
CA ALA A 2 1.57 11.60 -13.89
C ALA A 2 2.89 11.08 -13.34
N VAL A 3 3.70 10.45 -14.17
CA VAL A 3 5.03 9.97 -13.79
C VAL A 3 6.04 10.62 -14.73
N ASP A 4 6.94 11.43 -14.18
CA ASP A 4 8.12 11.94 -14.89
C ASP A 4 9.33 11.00 -14.69
N GLY A 5 10.47 11.35 -15.32
CA GLY A 5 11.68 10.54 -15.20
C GLY A 5 12.16 10.38 -13.77
N ALA A 6 12.14 11.45 -12.98
CA ALA A 6 12.57 11.41 -11.57
C ALA A 6 11.62 10.54 -10.71
N GLY A 7 10.31 10.65 -10.92
CA GLY A 7 9.33 9.81 -10.26
C GLY A 7 9.47 8.33 -10.63
N ALA A 8 9.76 8.02 -11.90
CA ALA A 8 10.02 6.65 -12.34
C ALA A 8 11.29 6.07 -11.71
N ASP A 9 12.37 6.82 -11.66
CA ASP A 9 13.63 6.42 -11.02
C ASP A 9 13.46 6.16 -9.52
N LEU A 10 12.71 7.03 -8.83
CA LEU A 10 12.39 6.84 -7.42
C LEU A 10 11.54 5.59 -7.18
N LEU A 11 10.46 5.41 -7.95
CA LEU A 11 9.61 4.22 -7.83
C LEU A 11 10.37 2.93 -8.06
N GLY A 12 11.29 2.91 -9.03
CA GLY A 12 12.11 1.74 -9.35
C GLY A 12 13.34 1.56 -8.45
N SER A 13 13.59 2.46 -7.50
CA SER A 13 14.77 2.40 -6.65
C SER A 13 14.69 1.24 -5.64
N PRO A 14 15.86 0.67 -5.23
CA PRO A 14 15.89 -0.39 -4.22
C PRO A 14 15.32 0.00 -2.86
N ALA A 15 15.18 1.30 -2.58
CA ALA A 15 14.60 1.80 -1.34
C ALA A 15 13.08 1.55 -1.25
N GLY A 16 12.41 1.30 -2.40
CA GLY A 16 10.97 1.04 -2.46
C GLY A 16 10.11 2.14 -1.83
N PRO A 17 10.33 3.42 -2.13
CA PRO A 17 9.64 4.50 -1.45
C PRO A 17 8.18 4.61 -1.89
N ILE A 18 7.37 5.24 -1.04
CA ILE A 18 6.08 5.78 -1.44
C ILE A 18 6.35 7.14 -2.12
N VAL A 19 6.01 7.26 -3.39
CA VAL A 19 6.19 8.49 -4.16
C VAL A 19 4.85 9.19 -4.34
N LEU A 20 4.79 10.48 -4.01
CA LEU A 20 3.60 11.30 -4.26
C LEU A 20 3.58 11.72 -5.73
N LEU A 21 2.56 11.29 -6.44
CA LEU A 21 2.38 11.56 -7.87
C LEU A 21 1.08 12.30 -8.12
N ASP A 22 1.10 13.25 -9.04
CA ASP A 22 -0.10 13.99 -9.46
C ASP A 22 -1.14 13.04 -10.06
N ARG A 23 -2.39 13.21 -9.66
CA ARG A 23 -3.52 12.48 -10.25
C ARG A 23 -3.71 12.91 -11.69
N ARG A 24 -4.01 11.94 -12.56
CA ARG A 24 -4.46 12.21 -13.94
C ARG A 24 -5.82 11.58 -14.17
N GLY A 25 -6.76 12.41 -14.56
CA GLY A 25 -8.12 11.97 -14.91
C GLY A 25 -8.87 11.35 -13.72
N ALA A 26 -9.99 10.72 -14.02
CA ALA A 26 -10.91 10.10 -13.04
C ALA A 26 -10.79 8.56 -13.02
N VAL A 27 -9.62 8.02 -13.30
CA VAL A 27 -9.41 6.57 -13.39
C VAL A 27 -9.53 5.87 -12.02
N LEU A 28 -9.18 6.57 -10.95
CA LEU A 28 -9.26 6.06 -9.57
C LEU A 28 -10.33 6.83 -8.79
N PRO A 29 -11.07 6.13 -7.90
CA PRO A 29 -12.11 6.77 -7.09
C PRO A 29 -11.60 7.95 -6.29
N GLU A 30 -12.42 9.00 -6.18
CA GLU A 30 -12.12 10.18 -5.37
C GLU A 30 -11.93 9.84 -3.89
N ALA A 31 -12.63 8.81 -3.42
CA ALA A 31 -12.55 8.33 -2.04
C ALA A 31 -11.14 7.87 -1.59
N LEU A 32 -10.22 7.58 -2.53
CA LEU A 32 -8.84 7.20 -2.19
C LEU A 32 -8.03 8.36 -1.60
N ALA A 33 -8.32 9.59 -2.02
CA ALA A 33 -7.63 10.79 -1.53
C ALA A 33 -8.55 11.99 -1.70
N PRO A 34 -9.60 12.13 -0.86
CA PRO A 34 -10.61 13.17 -1.01
C PRO A 34 -9.99 14.57 -0.97
N GLY A 35 -10.26 15.37 -2.00
CA GLY A 35 -9.77 16.74 -2.10
C GLY A 35 -8.26 16.88 -2.34
N LEU A 36 -7.53 15.79 -2.58
CA LEU A 36 -6.09 15.84 -2.86
C LEU A 36 -5.82 15.67 -4.35
N GLY A 37 -4.90 16.49 -4.86
CA GLY A 37 -4.42 16.40 -6.25
C GLY A 37 -3.35 15.34 -6.46
N THR A 38 -2.84 14.71 -5.41
CA THR A 38 -1.77 13.70 -5.45
C THR A 38 -2.20 12.38 -4.83
N LEU A 39 -1.51 11.31 -5.21
CA LEU A 39 -1.62 9.98 -4.60
C LEU A 39 -0.25 9.46 -4.24
N GLY A 40 -0.14 8.80 -3.07
CA GLY A 40 1.03 8.01 -2.71
C GLY A 40 1.01 6.68 -3.47
N VAL A 41 2.04 6.43 -4.26
CA VAL A 41 2.19 5.21 -5.06
C VAL A 41 3.47 4.50 -4.67
N LEU A 42 3.43 3.18 -4.55
CA LEU A 42 4.61 2.33 -4.39
C LEU A 42 4.53 1.13 -5.33
N LEU A 43 5.68 0.60 -5.70
CA LEU A 43 5.79 -0.65 -6.42
C LEU A 43 5.95 -1.83 -5.44
N PRO A 44 5.67 -3.07 -5.86
CA PRO A 44 5.87 -4.24 -5.03
C PRO A 44 7.35 -4.37 -4.64
N THR A 45 7.62 -4.55 -3.35
CA THR A 45 8.97 -4.62 -2.78
C THR A 45 9.31 -5.99 -2.18
N THR A 46 8.33 -6.88 -2.08
CA THR A 46 8.50 -8.22 -1.52
C THR A 46 7.92 -9.29 -2.44
N PRO A 47 8.38 -10.54 -2.37
CA PRO A 47 7.77 -11.64 -3.12
C PRO A 47 6.27 -11.77 -2.88
N LEU A 48 5.81 -11.55 -1.66
CA LEU A 48 4.38 -11.59 -1.32
C LEU A 48 3.58 -10.49 -2.05
N HIS A 49 4.14 -9.28 -2.17
CA HIS A 49 3.51 -8.20 -2.94
C HIS A 49 3.35 -8.57 -4.40
N HIS A 50 4.38 -9.21 -5.00
CA HIS A 50 4.31 -9.65 -6.39
C HIS A 50 3.24 -10.73 -6.59
N LEU A 51 3.18 -11.74 -5.72
CA LEU A 51 2.16 -12.78 -5.78
C LEU A 51 0.74 -12.22 -5.61
N LEU A 52 0.56 -11.28 -4.68
CA LEU A 52 -0.72 -10.63 -4.45
C LEU A 52 -1.19 -9.84 -5.67
N LEU A 53 -0.31 -9.02 -6.25
CA LEU A 53 -0.65 -8.21 -7.42
C LEU A 53 -0.86 -9.06 -8.66
N ASP A 54 -0.13 -10.18 -8.80
CA ASP A 54 -0.36 -11.15 -9.87
C ASP A 54 -1.75 -11.80 -9.74
N ALA A 55 -2.18 -12.13 -8.54
CA ALA A 55 -3.51 -12.69 -8.31
C ALA A 55 -4.64 -11.67 -8.55
N VAL A 56 -4.44 -10.41 -8.15
CA VAL A 56 -5.45 -9.34 -8.27
C VAL A 56 -5.52 -8.75 -9.68
N GLN A 57 -4.42 -8.79 -10.43
CA GLN A 57 -4.30 -8.24 -11.79
C GLN A 57 -4.65 -6.74 -11.87
N GLY A 58 -4.34 -5.97 -10.81
CA GLY A 58 -4.61 -4.54 -10.77
C GLY A 58 -4.03 -3.84 -9.54
N PRO A 59 -4.17 -2.51 -9.45
CA PRO A 59 -3.72 -1.77 -8.30
C PRO A 59 -4.55 -2.12 -7.06
N VAL A 60 -3.87 -2.16 -5.90
CA VAL A 60 -4.50 -2.35 -4.60
C VAL A 60 -4.23 -1.15 -3.70
N VAL A 61 -5.13 -0.88 -2.77
CA VAL A 61 -4.90 0.12 -1.73
C VAL A 61 -4.12 -0.55 -0.60
N CYS A 62 -2.98 0.04 -0.24
CA CYS A 62 -2.12 -0.45 0.82
C CYS A 62 -2.04 0.60 1.93
N THR A 63 -2.25 0.20 3.16
CA THR A 63 -2.15 1.07 4.33
C THR A 63 -1.47 0.33 5.47
N SER A 64 -0.99 1.07 6.47
CA SER A 64 -0.42 0.48 7.69
C SER A 64 -1.47 -0.28 8.49
N GLY A 65 -1.07 -1.42 9.08
CA GLY A 65 -1.93 -2.24 9.93
C GLY A 65 -2.02 -1.70 11.36
N ASN A 66 -2.81 -0.62 11.54
CA ASN A 66 -3.06 -0.03 12.85
C ASN A 66 -4.41 0.68 12.89
N ARG A 67 -4.97 0.86 14.08
CA ARG A 67 -6.07 1.82 14.28
C ARG A 67 -5.52 3.24 14.32
N GLY A 68 -6.34 4.23 13.95
CA GLY A 68 -5.92 5.63 13.94
C GLY A 68 -5.30 6.05 15.29
N GLY A 69 -4.08 6.59 15.25
CA GLY A 69 -3.34 7.01 16.43
C GLY A 69 -2.60 5.91 17.19
N GLU A 70 -2.72 4.64 16.79
CA GLU A 70 -1.98 3.52 17.39
C GLU A 70 -0.71 3.20 16.59
N PRO A 71 0.31 2.60 17.24
CA PRO A 71 1.46 2.04 16.53
C PRO A 71 1.05 0.89 15.57
N ILE A 72 1.81 0.71 14.51
CA ILE A 72 1.66 -0.42 13.59
C ILE A 72 1.78 -1.75 14.36
N ALA A 73 0.93 -2.72 14.03
CA ALA A 73 1.06 -4.07 14.56
C ALA A 73 2.34 -4.72 14.00
N ILE A 74 3.15 -5.30 14.88
CA ILE A 74 4.46 -5.89 14.55
C ILE A 74 4.47 -7.41 14.67
N ASP A 75 3.38 -8.02 15.08
CA ASP A 75 3.22 -9.46 15.19
C ASP A 75 1.78 -9.88 14.84
N GLU A 76 1.61 -11.15 14.46
CA GLU A 76 0.33 -11.70 14.01
C GLU A 76 -0.75 -11.63 15.09
N ALA A 77 -0.41 -11.94 16.33
CA ALA A 77 -1.39 -11.98 17.43
C ALA A 77 -1.91 -10.56 17.73
N GLY A 78 -1.01 -9.59 17.81
CA GLY A 78 -1.35 -8.18 17.97
C GLY A 78 -2.15 -7.63 16.79
N ALA A 79 -1.79 -8.00 15.56
CA ALA A 79 -2.53 -7.62 14.37
C ALA A 79 -3.96 -8.16 14.42
N ARG A 80 -4.14 -9.45 14.67
CA ARG A 80 -5.47 -10.08 14.75
C ARG A 80 -6.34 -9.47 15.85
N GLN A 81 -5.75 -9.14 17.00
CA GLN A 81 -6.46 -8.50 18.10
C GLN A 81 -6.87 -7.07 17.78
N ARG A 82 -5.94 -6.25 17.30
CA ARG A 82 -6.15 -4.81 17.08
C ARG A 82 -7.02 -4.52 15.86
N LEU A 83 -6.90 -5.32 14.82
CA LEU A 83 -7.62 -5.14 13.56
C LEU A 83 -8.89 -6.00 13.47
N ALA A 84 -9.26 -6.68 14.56
CA ALA A 84 -10.53 -7.40 14.63
C ALA A 84 -11.70 -6.45 14.32
N GLY A 85 -12.58 -6.88 13.39
CA GLY A 85 -13.70 -6.07 12.91
C GLY A 85 -13.31 -4.98 11.88
N ILE A 86 -12.03 -4.89 11.49
CA ILE A 86 -11.55 -4.04 10.40
C ILE A 86 -11.12 -4.90 9.22
N ALA A 87 -10.30 -5.93 9.47
CA ALA A 87 -9.84 -6.86 8.46
C ALA A 87 -10.83 -8.02 8.31
N ASP A 88 -11.20 -8.34 7.07
CA ASP A 88 -12.09 -9.46 6.74
C ASP A 88 -11.31 -10.77 6.51
N ALA A 89 -10.03 -10.66 6.12
CA ALA A 89 -9.16 -11.80 5.86
C ALA A 89 -7.71 -11.49 6.26
N TRP A 90 -6.92 -12.55 6.42
CA TRP A 90 -5.54 -12.50 6.86
C TRP A 90 -4.68 -13.33 5.90
N LEU A 91 -3.57 -12.74 5.48
CA LEU A 91 -2.54 -13.43 4.74
C LEU A 91 -1.25 -13.36 5.54
N ASP A 92 -0.90 -14.46 6.15
CA ASP A 92 0.27 -14.56 7.02
C ASP A 92 1.43 -15.27 6.29
N HIS A 93 2.63 -15.10 6.78
CA HIS A 93 3.84 -15.79 6.32
C HIS A 93 4.74 -16.11 7.53
N ASP A 94 5.65 -17.04 7.35
CA ASP A 94 6.57 -17.52 8.38
C ASP A 94 7.85 -16.68 8.53
N ARG A 95 7.99 -15.59 7.78
CA ARG A 95 9.12 -14.66 7.89
C ARG A 95 8.91 -13.72 9.08
N PRO A 96 9.86 -13.60 10.02
CA PRO A 96 9.81 -12.61 11.10
C PRO A 96 9.74 -11.18 10.53
N ILE A 97 8.96 -10.35 11.19
CA ILE A 97 8.82 -8.92 10.87
C ILE A 97 9.85 -8.12 11.67
#